data_ef3f9419534a0bbc39aed9bbe6c9263c
#
_entry.id   ef3f9419534a0bbc39aed9bbe6c9263c
#
_cell.length_a   1.000
_cell.length_b   1.000
_cell.length_c   1.000
_cell.angle_alpha   90.00
_cell.angle_beta   90.00
_cell.angle_gamma   90.00
#
_symmetry.space_group_name_H-M   'P 1'
#
loop_
_entity.id
_entity.type
_entity.pdbx_description
1 polymer ?
#
loop_
_entity_poly.entity_id
_entity_poly.type
_entity_poly.pdbx_seq_one_letter_code
_entity_poly.pdbx_strand_id
1 'polypeptide(L)'
;LGGTMSEHKIGLEWKRESERFTYDTYNRDHAVIFEGGARVPLSAAPAYRGNPALVNPEEALVAALSSCHMLTFLAVAAKKRFVVDRYSDQAVGYLEKNEKGRLAITRVVLRPRIQFSGPTLPSPTELAELHEQAHSGCFIANSVTTEVTIEPGS
;
A
#
# COMPACT_ATOMS: atom_id res chain seq x y z
N LEU A 1 -3.12 -4.24 29.59
CA LEU A 1 -2.26 -3.43 28.76
C LEU A 1 -3.09 -2.51 27.92
N GLY A 2 -3.14 -1.26 28.27
CA GLY A 2 -3.75 -0.23 27.44
C GLY A 2 -3.12 -0.23 26.06
N GLY A 3 -3.83 0.27 25.05
CA GLY A 3 -3.31 0.38 23.72
C GLY A 3 -1.99 1.14 23.73
N THR A 4 -1.04 0.64 22.99
CA THR A 4 0.22 1.34 22.75
C THR A 4 0.00 2.33 21.62
N MET A 5 0.49 3.53 21.81
CA MET A 5 0.51 4.53 20.76
C MET A 5 1.93 4.61 20.20
N SER A 6 2.04 4.63 18.89
CA SER A 6 3.29 4.94 18.22
C SER A 6 3.09 6.12 17.27
N GLU A 7 4.14 6.90 17.08
CA GLU A 7 4.12 8.02 16.15
C GLU A 7 4.87 7.63 14.88
N HIS A 8 4.32 8.01 13.74
CA HIS A 8 4.91 7.76 12.43
C HIS A 8 4.99 9.09 11.70
N LYS A 9 6.20 9.56 11.48
CA LYS A 9 6.47 10.93 11.03
C LYS A 9 7.08 10.96 9.65
N ILE A 10 6.67 11.95 8.88
CA ILE A 10 7.31 12.26 7.59
C ILE A 10 7.54 13.77 7.49
N GLY A 11 8.49 14.15 6.66
CA GLY A 11 8.63 15.51 6.19
C GLY A 11 8.15 15.59 4.74
N LEU A 12 7.64 16.74 4.35
CA LEU A 12 7.18 16.98 2.99
C LEU A 12 7.75 18.30 2.51
N GLU A 13 8.34 18.32 1.32
CA GLU A 13 8.95 19.51 0.74
C GLU A 13 8.52 19.69 -0.71
N TRP A 14 8.04 20.87 -1.03
CA TRP A 14 7.79 21.30 -2.39
C TRP A 14 8.36 22.69 -2.59
N LYS A 15 8.96 22.93 -3.75
CA LYS A 15 9.47 24.22 -4.12
C LYS A 15 9.05 24.51 -5.55
N ARG A 16 8.58 25.72 -5.81
CA ARG A 16 8.23 26.13 -7.15
C ARG A 16 9.50 26.21 -8.02
N GLU A 17 9.47 25.52 -9.13
CA GLU A 17 10.56 25.52 -10.13
C GLU A 17 10.18 26.26 -11.40
N SER A 18 8.88 26.50 -11.62
CA SER A 18 8.41 27.23 -12.77
C SER A 18 8.47 28.74 -12.54
N GLU A 19 8.68 29.50 -13.59
CA GLU A 19 8.65 30.97 -13.50
C GLU A 19 7.27 31.45 -13.06
N ARG A 20 6.21 30.88 -13.65
CA ARG A 20 4.81 31.20 -13.31
C ARG A 20 4.22 30.15 -12.40
N PHE A 21 3.37 30.59 -11.52
CA PHE A 21 2.55 29.71 -10.71
C PHE A 21 1.10 29.74 -11.21
N THR A 22 0.86 28.97 -12.27
CA THR A 22 -0.49 28.74 -12.81
C THR A 22 -0.73 27.24 -12.84
N TYR A 23 -1.99 26.84 -12.95
CA TYR A 23 -2.33 25.43 -13.00
C TYR A 23 -1.57 24.67 -14.08
N ASP A 24 -1.36 25.31 -15.23
CA ASP A 24 -0.67 24.70 -16.37
C ASP A 24 0.85 24.63 -16.22
N THR A 25 1.43 25.43 -15.34
CA THR A 25 2.88 25.63 -15.33
C THR A 25 3.60 25.11 -14.10
N TYR A 26 2.95 25.07 -12.93
CA TYR A 26 3.68 24.71 -11.73
C TYR A 26 4.07 23.24 -11.73
N ASN A 27 5.23 22.95 -11.19
CA ASN A 27 5.77 21.59 -11.04
C ASN A 27 5.03 20.83 -9.94
N ARG A 28 4.75 19.54 -10.18
CA ARG A 28 4.11 18.66 -9.20
C ARG A 28 5.13 17.83 -8.44
N ASP A 29 6.34 17.78 -8.92
CA ASP A 29 7.40 17.02 -8.29
C ASP A 29 7.71 17.59 -6.90
N HIS A 30 7.84 16.71 -5.94
CA HIS A 30 8.10 17.05 -4.54
C HIS A 30 8.83 15.90 -3.88
N ALA A 31 9.13 16.01 -2.60
CA ALA A 31 9.83 14.96 -1.88
C ALA A 31 9.15 14.66 -0.56
N VAL A 32 9.12 13.39 -0.21
CA VAL A 32 8.76 12.92 1.12
C VAL A 32 10.02 12.37 1.77
N ILE A 33 10.28 12.81 3.00
CA ILE A 33 11.42 12.38 3.79
C ILE A 33 10.90 11.56 4.96
N PHE A 34 11.34 10.33 5.04
CA PHE A 34 10.94 9.42 6.10
C PHE A 34 11.87 9.55 7.29
N GLU A 35 11.41 9.16 8.46
CA GLU A 35 12.13 9.34 9.72
C GLU A 35 13.53 8.73 9.71
N GLY A 36 13.68 7.59 9.04
CA GLY A 36 14.99 6.93 8.90
C GLY A 36 15.94 7.57 7.89
N GLY A 37 15.53 8.66 7.25
CA GLY A 37 16.36 9.39 6.28
C GLY A 37 16.08 9.07 4.82
N ALA A 38 15.23 8.10 4.52
CA ALA A 38 14.86 7.81 3.13
C ALA A 38 14.13 9.01 2.53
N ARG A 39 14.60 9.45 1.36
CA ARG A 39 14.01 10.55 0.61
C ARG A 39 13.40 9.99 -0.67
N VAL A 40 12.10 10.14 -0.83
CA VAL A 40 11.39 9.58 -1.98
C VAL A 40 10.80 10.72 -2.80
N PRO A 41 11.20 10.84 -4.08
CA PRO A 41 10.58 11.83 -4.97
C PRO A 41 9.18 11.36 -5.38
N LEU A 42 8.22 12.24 -5.26
CA LEU A 42 6.84 12.00 -5.66
C LEU A 42 6.38 13.06 -6.66
N SER A 43 5.26 12.77 -7.31
CA SER A 43 4.57 13.72 -8.16
C SER A 43 3.07 13.41 -8.14
N ALA A 44 2.29 14.15 -8.90
CA ALA A 44 0.89 13.82 -9.12
C ALA A 44 0.79 12.71 -10.18
N ALA A 45 -0.36 12.06 -10.26
CA ALA A 45 -0.64 11.14 -11.36
C ALA A 45 -0.58 11.86 -12.72
N PRO A 46 -0.22 11.16 -13.80
CA PRO A 46 -0.09 11.80 -15.13
C PRO A 46 -1.34 12.54 -15.59
N ALA A 47 -2.54 12.03 -15.27
CA ALA A 47 -3.79 12.70 -15.58
C ALA A 47 -3.92 14.08 -14.91
N TYR A 48 -3.16 14.33 -13.86
CA TYR A 48 -3.14 15.60 -13.12
C TYR A 48 -1.82 16.35 -13.34
N ARG A 49 -1.22 16.20 -14.52
CA ARG A 49 0.00 16.85 -14.95
C ARG A 49 1.25 16.47 -14.16
N GLY A 50 1.23 15.29 -13.57
CA GLY A 50 2.37 14.75 -12.84
C GLY A 50 3.40 14.08 -13.74
N ASN A 51 4.55 13.80 -13.16
CA ASN A 51 5.62 13.07 -13.81
C ASN A 51 5.38 11.56 -13.69
N PRO A 52 5.14 10.86 -14.82
CA PRO A 52 4.84 9.41 -14.76
C PRO A 52 6.02 8.56 -14.28
N ALA A 53 7.23 9.10 -14.24
CA ALA A 53 8.40 8.38 -13.75
C ALA A 53 8.50 8.38 -12.22
N LEU A 54 7.71 9.19 -11.52
CA LEU A 54 7.75 9.30 -10.08
C LEU A 54 6.51 8.66 -9.45
N VAL A 55 6.64 8.32 -8.18
CA VAL A 55 5.54 7.76 -7.39
C VAL A 55 4.48 8.84 -7.16
N ASN A 56 3.21 8.49 -7.31
CA ASN A 56 2.12 9.38 -6.95
C ASN A 56 1.44 8.92 -5.64
N PRO A 57 0.62 9.77 -4.99
CA PRO A 57 -0.01 9.43 -3.72
C PRO A 57 -0.93 8.21 -3.78
N GLU A 58 -1.60 8.00 -4.91
CA GLU A 58 -2.50 6.85 -5.09
C GLU A 58 -1.69 5.55 -5.07
N GLU A 59 -0.56 5.53 -5.76
CA GLU A 59 0.36 4.39 -5.73
C GLU A 59 0.95 4.16 -4.34
N ALA A 60 1.26 5.25 -3.64
CA ALA A 60 1.78 5.16 -2.27
C ALA A 60 0.77 4.52 -1.32
N LEU A 61 -0.52 4.83 -1.46
CA LEU A 61 -1.57 4.21 -0.67
C LEU A 61 -1.68 2.71 -0.98
N VAL A 62 -1.67 2.34 -2.25
CA VAL A 62 -1.70 0.93 -2.67
C VAL A 62 -0.49 0.18 -2.12
N ALA A 63 0.69 0.80 -2.21
CA ALA A 63 1.92 0.21 -1.67
C ALA A 63 1.83 0.00 -0.16
N ALA A 64 1.27 0.95 0.58
CA ALA A 64 1.09 0.83 2.02
C ALA A 64 0.16 -0.33 2.38
N LEU A 65 -0.95 -0.47 1.66
CA LEU A 65 -1.90 -1.56 1.87
C LEU A 65 -1.29 -2.93 1.55
N SER A 66 -0.60 -3.04 0.42
CA SER A 66 0.06 -4.28 0.02
C SER A 66 1.16 -4.69 0.99
N SER A 67 2.02 -3.73 1.36
CA SER A 67 3.12 -3.95 2.31
C SER A 67 2.60 -4.39 3.68
N CYS A 68 1.59 -3.73 4.19
CA CYS A 68 1.01 -4.05 5.50
C CYS A 68 0.37 -5.43 5.51
N HIS A 69 -0.35 -5.78 4.45
CA HIS A 69 -0.93 -7.12 4.33
C HIS A 69 0.15 -8.20 4.32
N MET A 70 1.20 -7.99 3.53
CA MET A 70 2.33 -8.93 3.48
C MET A 70 2.97 -9.11 4.86
N LEU A 71 3.28 -8.02 5.55
CA LEU A 71 3.93 -8.10 6.86
C LEU A 71 3.08 -8.85 7.87
N THR A 72 1.77 -8.61 7.86
CA THR A 72 0.84 -9.30 8.75
C THR A 72 0.71 -10.77 8.37
N PHE A 73 0.63 -11.06 7.06
CA PHE A 73 0.60 -12.42 6.54
C PHE A 73 1.84 -13.22 6.99
N LEU A 74 3.02 -12.65 6.82
CA LEU A 74 4.26 -13.31 7.21
C LEU A 74 4.30 -13.60 8.71
N ALA A 75 3.84 -12.66 9.53
CA ALA A 75 3.78 -12.86 10.98
C ALA A 75 2.83 -13.99 11.36
N VAL A 76 1.65 -14.05 10.76
CA VAL A 76 0.66 -15.11 11.02
C VAL A 76 1.19 -16.46 10.53
N ALA A 77 1.74 -16.51 9.33
CA ALA A 77 2.31 -17.74 8.76
C ALA A 77 3.42 -18.30 9.66
N ALA A 78 4.33 -17.43 10.12
CA ALA A 78 5.42 -17.83 10.99
C ALA A 78 4.91 -18.40 12.34
N LYS A 79 3.90 -17.76 12.93
CA LYS A 79 3.29 -18.24 14.18
C LYS A 79 2.63 -19.61 14.02
N LYS A 80 2.11 -19.88 12.84
CA LYS A 80 1.51 -21.19 12.51
C LYS A 80 2.54 -22.20 11.99
N ARG A 81 3.82 -21.80 11.97
CA ARG A 81 4.95 -22.64 11.57
C ARG A 81 4.95 -23.03 10.10
N PHE A 82 4.33 -22.24 9.25
CA PHE A 82 4.54 -22.33 7.81
C PHE A 82 5.79 -21.55 7.44
N VAL A 83 6.55 -22.05 6.47
CA VAL A 83 7.77 -21.40 6.01
C VAL A 83 7.49 -20.73 4.66
N VAL A 84 7.60 -19.42 4.64
CA VAL A 84 7.46 -18.63 3.42
C VAL A 84 8.84 -18.30 2.90
N ASP A 85 9.12 -18.64 1.65
CA ASP A 85 10.39 -18.33 1.00
C ASP A 85 10.32 -17.04 0.18
N ARG A 86 9.20 -16.81 -0.48
CA ARG A 86 8.99 -15.61 -1.30
C ARG A 86 7.54 -15.17 -1.25
N TYR A 87 7.38 -13.87 -1.32
CA TYR A 87 6.07 -13.21 -1.40
C TYR A 87 6.18 -12.10 -2.43
N SER A 88 5.26 -12.06 -3.37
CA SER A 88 5.16 -10.96 -4.34
C SER A 88 3.70 -10.60 -4.53
N ASP A 89 3.45 -9.36 -4.90
CA ASP A 89 2.10 -8.85 -5.10
C ASP A 89 2.08 -7.90 -6.30
N GLN A 90 1.05 -8.02 -7.12
CA GLN A 90 0.76 -7.10 -8.20
C GLN A 90 -0.60 -6.45 -7.88
N ALA A 91 -0.56 -5.50 -6.96
CA ALA A 91 -1.76 -4.85 -6.45
C ALA A 91 -2.24 -3.72 -7.37
N VAL A 92 -3.55 -3.52 -7.41
CA VAL A 92 -4.17 -2.48 -8.21
C VAL A 92 -5.15 -1.69 -7.35
N GLY A 93 -5.04 -0.37 -7.38
CA GLY A 93 -6.02 0.54 -6.77
C GLY A 93 -6.82 1.25 -7.85
N TYR A 94 -8.08 1.54 -7.56
CA TYR A 94 -8.99 2.17 -8.50
C TYR A 94 -9.47 3.52 -7.96
N LEU A 95 -9.16 4.57 -8.70
CA LEU A 95 -9.64 5.92 -8.43
C LEU A 95 -10.98 6.10 -9.13
N GLU A 96 -12.05 6.21 -8.37
CA GLU A 96 -13.40 6.35 -8.90
C GLU A 96 -14.26 7.13 -7.90
N LYS A 97 -15.46 7.56 -8.31
CA LYS A 97 -16.35 8.30 -7.42
C LYS A 97 -16.89 7.38 -6.32
N ASN A 98 -16.83 7.84 -5.10
CA ASN A 98 -17.42 7.18 -3.95
C ASN A 98 -18.91 7.53 -3.81
N GLU A 99 -19.55 7.08 -2.74
CA GLU A 99 -20.96 7.32 -2.46
C GLU A 99 -21.30 8.81 -2.35
N LYS A 100 -20.34 9.64 -1.98
CA LYS A 100 -20.50 11.10 -1.87
C LYS A 100 -20.21 11.82 -3.19
N GLY A 101 -19.97 11.08 -4.27
CA GLY A 101 -19.63 11.64 -5.57
C GLY A 101 -18.23 12.21 -5.68
N ARG A 102 -17.32 11.87 -4.76
CA ARG A 102 -15.95 12.37 -4.73
C ARG A 102 -14.99 11.29 -5.23
N LEU A 103 -13.97 11.71 -5.95
CA LEU A 103 -12.91 10.81 -6.39
C LEU A 103 -12.13 10.29 -5.18
N ALA A 104 -11.99 8.99 -5.10
CA ALA A 104 -11.29 8.31 -4.02
C ALA A 104 -10.76 6.96 -4.52
N ILE A 105 -9.74 6.44 -3.86
CA ILE A 105 -9.37 5.04 -4.06
C ILE A 105 -10.44 4.21 -3.33
N THR A 106 -11.44 3.77 -4.09
CA THR A 106 -12.60 3.09 -3.51
C THR A 106 -12.33 1.62 -3.24
N ARG A 107 -11.42 1.03 -4.00
CA ARG A 107 -11.07 -0.39 -3.84
C ARG A 107 -9.63 -0.62 -4.26
N VAL A 108 -9.02 -1.59 -3.60
CA VAL A 108 -7.68 -2.11 -3.92
C VAL A 108 -7.78 -3.62 -3.98
N VAL A 109 -7.23 -4.19 -5.04
CA VAL A 109 -7.14 -5.64 -5.22
C VAL A 109 -5.69 -6.06 -5.04
N LEU A 110 -5.43 -6.89 -4.03
CA LEU A 110 -4.13 -7.50 -3.79
C LEU A 110 -4.11 -8.87 -4.49
N ARG A 111 -3.01 -9.18 -5.16
CA ARG A 111 -2.82 -10.45 -5.89
C ARG A 111 -1.52 -11.13 -5.47
N PRO A 112 -1.44 -11.56 -4.20
CA PRO A 112 -0.21 -12.13 -3.68
C PRO A 112 0.09 -13.50 -4.27
N ARG A 113 1.38 -13.72 -4.55
CA ARG A 113 1.94 -15.02 -4.93
C ARG A 113 2.96 -15.40 -3.89
N ILE A 114 2.81 -16.58 -3.32
CA ILE A 114 3.60 -16.98 -2.17
C ILE A 114 4.22 -18.35 -2.43
N GLN A 115 5.52 -18.45 -2.20
CA GLN A 115 6.23 -19.72 -2.27
C GLN A 115 6.49 -20.19 -0.83
N PHE A 116 6.02 -21.38 -0.55
CA PHE A 116 6.23 -22.04 0.73
C PHE A 116 7.23 -23.19 0.60
N SER A 117 7.90 -23.49 1.69
CA SER A 117 8.71 -24.69 1.83
C SER A 117 8.51 -25.28 3.22
N GLY A 118 9.39 -26.20 3.62
CA GLY A 118 9.31 -26.82 4.92
C GLY A 118 8.44 -28.07 4.96
N PRO A 119 8.32 -28.68 6.15
CA PRO A 119 7.65 -29.98 6.28
C PRO A 119 6.13 -29.93 6.14
N THR A 120 5.55 -28.75 6.36
CA THR A 120 4.10 -28.59 6.31
C THR A 120 3.74 -27.43 5.39
N LEU A 121 2.95 -27.71 4.36
CA LEU A 121 2.46 -26.72 3.44
C LEU A 121 0.99 -26.40 3.79
N PRO A 122 0.56 -25.13 3.68
CA PRO A 122 -0.84 -24.82 3.94
C PRO A 122 -1.74 -25.41 2.85
N SER A 123 -2.87 -25.95 3.28
CA SER A 123 -3.95 -26.34 2.37
C SER A 123 -4.58 -25.07 1.77
N PRO A 124 -5.39 -25.19 0.69
CA PRO A 124 -6.13 -24.04 0.17
C PRO A 124 -6.99 -23.34 1.22
N THR A 125 -7.63 -24.09 2.11
CA THR A 125 -8.42 -23.53 3.20
C THR A 125 -7.55 -22.80 4.20
N GLU A 126 -6.42 -23.38 4.59
CA GLU A 126 -5.47 -22.74 5.50
C GLU A 126 -4.87 -21.47 4.90
N LEU A 127 -4.57 -21.49 3.59
CA LEU A 127 -4.08 -20.30 2.90
C LEU A 127 -5.12 -19.18 2.92
N ALA A 128 -6.38 -19.50 2.66
CA ALA A 128 -7.47 -18.51 2.73
C ALA A 128 -7.59 -17.93 4.14
N GLU A 129 -7.47 -18.75 5.17
CA GLU A 129 -7.50 -18.30 6.56
C GLU A 129 -6.32 -17.39 6.92
N LEU A 130 -5.13 -17.69 6.40
CA LEU A 130 -3.96 -16.83 6.57
C LEU A 130 -4.22 -15.43 6.00
N HIS A 131 -4.79 -15.37 4.79
CA HIS A 131 -5.13 -14.08 4.17
C HIS A 131 -6.23 -13.35 4.92
N GLU A 132 -7.23 -14.04 5.42
CA GLU A 132 -8.30 -13.44 6.21
C GLU A 132 -7.76 -12.83 7.51
N GLN A 133 -6.90 -13.54 8.21
CA GLN A 133 -6.27 -13.04 9.42
C GLN A 133 -5.34 -11.87 9.13
N ALA A 134 -4.60 -11.92 8.01
CA ALA A 134 -3.74 -10.84 7.59
C ALA A 134 -4.55 -9.57 7.29
N HIS A 135 -5.67 -9.71 6.59
CA HIS A 135 -6.56 -8.60 6.29
C HIS A 135 -7.16 -7.98 7.55
N SER A 136 -7.65 -8.82 8.45
CA SER A 136 -8.23 -8.38 9.71
C SER A 136 -7.23 -7.63 10.60
N GLY A 137 -5.98 -8.06 10.60
CA GLY A 137 -4.90 -7.45 11.39
C GLY A 137 -4.12 -6.36 10.67
N CYS A 138 -4.44 -6.05 9.43
CA CYS A 138 -3.71 -5.05 8.66
C CYS A 138 -4.06 -3.64 9.15
N PHE A 139 -3.09 -2.96 9.76
CA PHE A 139 -3.29 -1.62 10.32
C PHE A 139 -3.75 -0.62 9.28
N ILE A 140 -3.18 -0.67 8.09
CA ILE A 140 -3.52 0.29 7.02
C ILE A 140 -4.92 0.02 6.47
N ALA A 141 -5.29 -1.26 6.27
CA ALA A 141 -6.66 -1.59 5.87
C ALA A 141 -7.69 -1.12 6.90
N ASN A 142 -7.35 -1.23 8.20
CA ASN A 142 -8.22 -0.76 9.28
C ASN A 142 -8.32 0.76 9.35
N SER A 143 -7.45 1.48 8.65
CA SER A 143 -7.37 2.96 8.68
C SER A 143 -8.07 3.64 7.52
N VAL A 144 -8.60 2.89 6.56
CA VAL A 144 -9.19 3.44 5.33
C VAL A 144 -10.61 2.93 5.13
N THR A 145 -11.39 3.67 4.35
CA THR A 145 -12.71 3.23 3.89
C THR A 145 -12.64 2.43 2.60
N THR A 146 -11.48 2.40 1.98
CA THR A 146 -11.18 1.64 0.76
C THR A 146 -11.49 0.16 0.98
N GLU A 147 -12.23 -0.45 0.06
CA GLU A 147 -12.46 -1.89 0.07
C GLU A 147 -11.18 -2.59 -0.40
N VAL A 148 -10.64 -3.47 0.44
CA VAL A 148 -9.44 -4.24 0.10
C VAL A 148 -9.84 -5.70 -0.09
N THR A 149 -9.60 -6.23 -1.27
CA THR A 149 -9.87 -7.63 -1.61
C THR A 149 -8.58 -8.34 -1.94
N ILE A 150 -8.52 -9.61 -1.62
CA ILE A 150 -7.36 -10.45 -1.89
C ILE A 150 -7.76 -11.50 -2.92
N GLU A 151 -7.11 -11.46 -4.08
CA GLU A 151 -7.23 -12.48 -5.12
C GLU A 151 -5.90 -13.22 -5.17
N PRO A 152 -5.82 -14.46 -4.66
CA PRO A 152 -4.56 -15.19 -4.70
C PRO A 152 -4.07 -15.33 -6.14
N GLY A 153 -2.78 -15.06 -6.34
CA GLY A 153 -2.13 -15.22 -7.62
C GLY A 153 -2.05 -16.69 -8.01
N SER A 154 -2.10 -16.96 -9.29
CA SER A 154 -1.93 -18.30 -9.84
C SER A 154 -0.46 -18.73 -9.81
#